data_4813912a9344c8c3c4a726a29c7fcd6a
#
_entry.id   4813912a9344c8c3c4a726a29c7fcd6a
#
_cell.length_a   1.000
_cell.length_b   1.000
_cell.length_c   1.000
_cell.angle_alpha   90.00
_cell.angle_beta   90.00
_cell.angle_gamma   90.00
#
_symmetry.space_group_name_H-M   'P 1'
#
loop_
_entity.id
_entity.type
_entity.pdbx_description
1 polymer ?
#
loop_
_entity_poly.entity_id
_entity_poly.type
_entity_poly.pdbx_seq_one_letter_code
_entity_poly.pdbx_strand_id
1 'polypeptide(L)'
;MKNNISNTITPSMERGIKIIPRVPDFKFDKNSIPKLWFSGDTGITTAWNALSIMGGVAEIRFVKTGQWLIDRINDEELAKETQSFVQQEAFHSMIHSKFDRVLIAQGLPVKIYQEYCSDIFSYIEEISGHSMVSAVALAGEQMIGEFGHTLLDNPEVFDNTSEPLRKLWMWHAFEEVEHQAALHDAWTYVHGQSKDARNLRVVGAVYLIAMLVIVWPIGIWTMHPKESKHKRLALKFWKPLIQQLFGSKGLMRGSGKNLWNLIRKDFHPFDMYDPIPILNHWRSKLTKPEWEKSFKLKDYGKNEGDVKISSIGLSDINKFVRFQWAVLLRTKKFISEVRSSRNNIAKA
;
A
#
# COMPACT_ATOMS: atom_id res chain seq x y z
N MET A 1 -1.29 40.86 12.76
CA MET A 1 -1.07 39.91 13.88
C MET A 1 -0.10 38.86 13.38
N LYS A 2 1.12 38.81 13.92
CA LYS A 2 2.07 37.73 13.60
C LYS A 2 1.55 36.49 14.32
N ASN A 3 1.00 35.52 13.57
CA ASN A 3 0.71 34.21 14.11
C ASN A 3 2.04 33.60 14.56
N ASN A 4 2.18 33.37 15.85
CA ASN A 4 3.20 32.48 16.38
C ASN A 4 2.95 31.11 15.73
N ILE A 5 3.72 30.77 14.73
CA ILE A 5 3.83 29.40 14.22
C ILE A 5 4.58 28.67 15.33
N SER A 6 3.83 28.01 16.22
CA SER A 6 4.44 27.05 17.12
C SER A 6 4.92 25.91 16.24
N ASN A 7 6.23 25.70 16.16
CA ASN A 7 6.77 24.49 15.54
C ASN A 7 6.18 23.30 16.32
N THR A 8 5.23 22.62 15.71
CA THR A 8 4.64 21.42 16.29
C THR A 8 5.65 20.30 16.15
N ILE A 9 6.11 19.74 17.24
CA ILE A 9 6.93 18.53 17.20
C ILE A 9 5.98 17.38 16.90
N THR A 10 6.19 16.67 15.81
CA THR A 10 5.37 15.50 15.47
C THR A 10 5.72 14.32 16.41
N PRO A 11 4.81 13.36 16.62
CA PRO A 11 5.11 12.16 17.39
C PRO A 11 6.31 11.37 16.88
N SER A 12 6.55 11.36 15.56
CA SER A 12 7.76 10.76 14.96
C SER A 12 9.02 11.51 15.38
N MET A 13 9.01 12.84 15.33
CA MET A 13 10.14 13.68 15.75
C MET A 13 10.43 13.53 17.24
N GLU A 14 9.41 13.49 18.10
CA GLU A 14 9.57 13.25 19.55
C GLU A 14 10.31 11.94 19.83
N ARG A 15 10.11 10.93 18.99
CA ARG A 15 10.76 9.62 19.07
C ARG A 15 12.12 9.58 18.37
N GLY A 16 12.57 10.68 17.75
CA GLY A 16 13.81 10.75 16.99
C GLY A 16 13.78 9.95 15.68
N ILE A 17 12.61 9.62 15.17
CA ILE A 17 12.44 8.97 13.87
C ILE A 17 12.63 10.02 12.77
N LYS A 18 13.50 9.71 11.81
CA LYS A 18 13.69 10.51 10.60
C LYS A 18 13.28 9.68 9.40
N ILE A 19 12.35 10.19 8.63
CA ILE A 19 11.93 9.60 7.35
C ILE A 19 12.95 10.04 6.31
N ILE A 20 13.71 9.10 5.79
CA ILE A 20 14.81 9.36 4.85
C ILE A 20 14.49 8.70 3.51
N PRO A 21 14.14 9.47 2.47
CA PRO A 21 13.88 8.91 1.15
C PRO A 21 15.12 8.24 0.56
N ARG A 22 14.99 7.01 0.01
CA ARG A 22 16.10 6.21 -0.52
C ARG A 22 15.75 5.61 -1.88
N VAL A 23 16.74 5.56 -2.75
CA VAL A 23 16.65 4.89 -4.06
C VAL A 23 17.64 3.73 -4.07
N PRO A 24 17.19 2.52 -3.72
CA PRO A 24 18.06 1.36 -3.76
C PRO A 24 18.46 0.98 -5.19
N ASP A 25 19.65 0.45 -5.32
CA ASP A 25 20.26 0.01 -6.59
C ASP A 25 19.88 -1.44 -6.96
N PHE A 26 18.68 -1.88 -6.58
CA PHE A 26 18.20 -3.22 -6.89
C PHE A 26 18.19 -3.48 -8.39
N LYS A 27 18.78 -4.61 -8.76
CA LYS A 27 18.82 -5.08 -10.14
C LYS A 27 17.84 -6.23 -10.32
N PHE A 28 16.85 -6.01 -11.16
CA PHE A 28 15.89 -7.03 -11.53
C PHE A 28 16.14 -7.47 -12.97
N ASP A 29 16.52 -8.74 -13.14
CA ASP A 29 16.71 -9.35 -14.45
C ASP A 29 15.78 -10.55 -14.59
N LYS A 30 15.06 -10.61 -15.71
CA LYS A 30 14.12 -11.70 -16.02
C LYS A 30 14.76 -13.09 -16.04
N ASN A 31 16.07 -13.16 -16.33
CA ASN A 31 16.80 -14.42 -16.40
C ASN A 31 17.31 -14.88 -15.03
N SER A 32 17.48 -13.94 -14.07
CA SER A 32 17.95 -14.23 -12.71
C SER A 32 16.80 -14.42 -11.71
N ILE A 33 15.60 -13.92 -12.03
CA ILE A 33 14.42 -14.08 -11.17
C ILE A 33 13.57 -15.24 -11.67
N PRO A 34 13.48 -16.36 -10.93
CA PRO A 34 12.64 -17.50 -11.33
C PRO A 34 11.16 -17.11 -11.45
N LYS A 35 10.41 -17.74 -12.35
CA LYS A 35 8.95 -17.52 -12.46
C LYS A 35 8.20 -17.81 -11.16
N LEU A 36 8.68 -18.79 -10.39
CA LEU A 36 8.17 -19.12 -9.05
C LEU A 36 9.22 -18.72 -8.02
N TRP A 37 9.45 -17.43 -7.91
CA TRP A 37 10.53 -16.85 -7.14
C TRP A 37 10.35 -16.98 -5.61
N PHE A 38 9.14 -17.20 -5.13
CA PHE A 38 8.86 -17.39 -3.72
C PHE A 38 8.85 -18.90 -3.39
N SER A 39 9.98 -19.42 -2.93
CA SER A 39 10.15 -20.84 -2.51
C SER A 39 9.65 -21.90 -3.53
N GLY A 40 9.55 -21.56 -4.81
CA GLY A 40 9.01 -22.45 -5.85
C GLY A 40 7.49 -22.68 -5.74
N ASP A 41 6.80 -22.01 -4.82
CA ASP A 41 5.34 -22.16 -4.64
C ASP A 41 4.55 -21.23 -5.57
N THR A 42 3.58 -21.80 -6.28
CA THR A 42 2.77 -21.06 -7.24
C THR A 42 1.79 -20.11 -6.56
N GLY A 43 1.14 -20.55 -5.49
CA GLY A 43 0.10 -19.78 -4.80
C GLY A 43 0.69 -18.55 -4.14
N ILE A 44 1.76 -18.74 -3.38
CA ILE A 44 2.47 -17.65 -2.69
C ILE A 44 3.06 -16.68 -3.71
N THR A 45 3.83 -17.18 -4.70
CA THR A 45 4.43 -16.31 -5.73
C THR A 45 3.39 -15.46 -6.44
N THR A 46 2.25 -16.05 -6.81
CA THR A 46 1.17 -15.35 -7.51
C THR A 46 0.54 -14.28 -6.63
N ALA A 47 0.36 -14.56 -5.34
CA ALA A 47 -0.19 -13.61 -4.39
C ALA A 47 0.74 -12.40 -4.18
N TRP A 48 2.03 -12.63 -4.04
CA TRP A 48 3.03 -11.57 -3.91
C TRP A 48 3.22 -10.76 -5.19
N ASN A 49 3.14 -11.39 -6.38
CA ASN A 49 3.11 -10.66 -7.65
C ASN A 49 1.91 -9.72 -7.72
N ALA A 50 0.72 -10.22 -7.37
CA ALA A 50 -0.50 -9.40 -7.36
C ALA A 50 -0.43 -8.28 -6.32
N LEU A 51 0.16 -8.55 -5.15
CA LEU A 51 0.36 -7.56 -4.09
C LEU A 51 1.34 -6.46 -4.56
N SER A 52 2.47 -6.83 -5.17
CA SER A 52 3.44 -5.86 -5.73
C SER A 52 2.80 -4.92 -6.73
N ILE A 53 2.02 -5.44 -7.69
CA ILE A 53 1.36 -4.63 -8.71
C ILE A 53 0.32 -3.70 -8.08
N MET A 54 -0.51 -4.23 -7.18
CA MET A 54 -1.54 -3.45 -6.49
C MET A 54 -0.92 -2.39 -5.58
N GLY A 55 0.16 -2.74 -4.85
CA GLY A 55 0.95 -1.85 -4.00
C GLY A 55 1.49 -0.67 -4.80
N GLY A 56 2.22 -0.93 -5.88
CA GLY A 56 2.77 0.14 -6.71
C GLY A 56 1.73 1.11 -7.29
N VAL A 57 0.49 0.66 -7.52
CA VAL A 57 -0.64 1.53 -7.89
C VAL A 57 -1.17 2.30 -6.68
N ALA A 58 -1.24 1.66 -5.50
CA ALA A 58 -1.69 2.29 -4.26
C ALA A 58 -0.73 3.40 -3.82
N GLU A 59 0.58 3.16 -3.89
CA GLU A 59 1.64 4.13 -3.54
C GLU A 59 1.54 5.42 -4.36
N ILE A 60 1.18 5.33 -5.66
CA ILE A 60 0.87 6.52 -6.47
C ILE A 60 -0.30 7.31 -5.87
N ARG A 61 -1.28 6.64 -5.24
CA ARG A 61 -2.39 7.31 -4.55
C ARG A 61 -1.95 7.89 -3.21
N PHE A 62 -1.04 7.24 -2.50
CA PHE A 62 -0.44 7.77 -1.27
C PHE A 62 0.37 9.05 -1.57
N VAL A 63 1.17 9.05 -2.64
CA VAL A 63 1.84 10.25 -3.15
C VAL A 63 0.85 11.39 -3.39
N LYS A 64 -0.23 11.15 -4.14
CA LYS A 64 -1.26 12.18 -4.42
C LYS A 64 -1.98 12.64 -3.16
N THR A 65 -2.27 11.72 -2.23
CA THR A 65 -2.92 12.03 -0.96
C THR A 65 -2.01 12.87 -0.07
N GLY A 66 -0.74 12.48 0.08
CA GLY A 66 0.23 13.24 0.85
C GLY A 66 0.44 14.65 0.28
N GLN A 67 0.52 14.78 -1.05
CA GLN A 67 0.60 16.06 -1.73
C GLN A 67 -0.62 16.95 -1.43
N TRP A 68 -1.82 16.38 -1.55
CA TRP A 68 -3.07 17.05 -1.24
C TRP A 68 -3.14 17.52 0.23
N LEU A 69 -2.57 16.74 1.17
CA LEU A 69 -2.48 17.11 2.58
C LEU A 69 -1.45 18.22 2.79
N ILE A 70 -0.26 18.14 2.19
CA ILE A 70 0.79 19.16 2.29
C ILE A 70 0.26 20.54 1.94
N ASP A 71 -0.54 20.66 0.88
CA ASP A 71 -1.14 21.92 0.45
C ASP A 71 -2.05 22.57 1.52
N ARG A 72 -2.40 21.83 2.58
CA ARG A 72 -3.30 22.21 3.68
C ARG A 72 -2.63 22.27 5.05
N ILE A 73 -1.36 21.93 5.12
CA ILE A 73 -0.56 21.96 6.35
C ILE A 73 0.19 23.30 6.40
N ASN A 74 -0.07 24.05 7.46
CA ASN A 74 0.64 25.31 7.73
C ASN A 74 1.84 25.12 8.67
N ASP A 75 1.96 23.97 9.30
CA ASP A 75 3.09 23.58 10.13
C ASP A 75 4.25 23.13 9.23
N GLU A 76 5.37 23.84 9.32
CA GLU A 76 6.51 23.61 8.42
C GLU A 76 7.19 22.26 8.64
N GLU A 77 7.29 21.83 9.88
CA GLU A 77 7.96 20.57 10.22
C GLU A 77 7.10 19.36 9.83
N LEU A 78 5.79 19.42 10.10
CA LEU A 78 4.86 18.39 9.64
C LEU A 78 4.79 18.32 8.09
N ALA A 79 4.83 19.48 7.42
CA ALA A 79 4.87 19.51 5.96
C ALA A 79 6.16 18.85 5.41
N LYS A 80 7.32 19.09 6.02
CA LYS A 80 8.59 18.46 5.66
C LYS A 80 8.56 16.94 5.90
N GLU A 81 8.01 16.50 7.02
CA GLU A 81 7.87 15.08 7.33
C GLU A 81 6.94 14.38 6.31
N THR A 82 5.78 14.98 6.04
CA THR A 82 4.86 14.49 5.01
C THR A 82 5.50 14.49 3.62
N GLN A 83 6.34 15.49 3.31
CA GLN A 83 7.12 15.54 2.06
C GLN A 83 8.10 14.37 1.95
N SER A 84 8.78 14.00 3.04
CA SER A 84 9.69 12.86 3.07
C SER A 84 8.95 11.54 2.86
N PHE A 85 7.78 11.36 3.49
CA PHE A 85 6.86 10.26 3.24
C PHE A 85 6.48 10.16 1.76
N VAL A 86 6.00 11.24 1.16
CA VAL A 86 5.60 11.26 -0.26
C VAL A 86 6.77 10.87 -1.19
N GLN A 87 8.01 11.23 -0.83
CA GLN A 87 9.19 10.84 -1.59
C GLN A 87 9.52 9.34 -1.45
N GLN A 88 9.40 8.77 -0.25
CA GLN A 88 9.55 7.31 -0.07
C GLN A 88 8.51 6.56 -0.90
N GLU A 89 7.23 6.94 -0.83
CA GLU A 89 6.16 6.32 -1.61
C GLU A 89 6.39 6.39 -3.12
N ALA A 90 6.90 7.52 -3.61
CA ALA A 90 7.26 7.65 -5.02
C ALA A 90 8.40 6.69 -5.42
N PHE A 91 9.37 6.46 -4.53
CA PHE A 91 10.44 5.51 -4.77
C PHE A 91 9.98 4.06 -4.65
N HIS A 92 9.08 3.74 -3.70
CA HIS A 92 8.43 2.43 -3.60
C HIS A 92 7.74 2.07 -4.93
N SER A 93 6.86 2.93 -5.41
CA SER A 93 6.18 2.74 -6.69
C SER A 93 7.14 2.57 -7.87
N MET A 94 8.23 3.34 -7.90
CA MET A 94 9.27 3.19 -8.92
C MET A 94 9.95 1.82 -8.85
N ILE A 95 10.26 1.32 -7.66
CA ILE A 95 10.92 0.01 -7.49
C ILE A 95 9.94 -1.12 -7.83
N HIS A 96 8.67 -1.05 -7.42
CA HIS A 96 7.62 -1.98 -7.85
C HIS A 96 7.51 -2.00 -9.38
N SER A 97 7.53 -0.85 -10.04
CA SER A 97 7.51 -0.77 -11.52
C SER A 97 8.73 -1.42 -12.18
N LYS A 98 9.91 -1.43 -11.53
CA LYS A 98 11.07 -2.18 -12.04
C LYS A 98 10.83 -3.69 -11.99
N PHE A 99 10.24 -4.19 -10.92
CA PHE A 99 9.87 -5.61 -10.81
C PHE A 99 8.74 -5.98 -11.78
N ASP A 100 7.74 -5.13 -11.95
CA ASP A 100 6.63 -5.32 -12.89
C ASP A 100 7.12 -5.54 -14.32
N ARG A 101 8.20 -4.85 -14.74
CA ARG A 101 8.82 -5.11 -16.06
C ARG A 101 9.35 -6.52 -16.19
N VAL A 102 9.85 -7.14 -15.13
CA VAL A 102 10.24 -8.56 -15.13
C VAL A 102 9.02 -9.45 -15.31
N LEU A 103 7.94 -9.19 -14.58
CA LEU A 103 6.70 -9.95 -14.69
C LEU A 103 6.10 -9.86 -16.12
N ILE A 104 6.13 -8.67 -16.72
CA ILE A 104 5.71 -8.46 -18.13
C ILE A 104 6.59 -9.29 -19.06
N ALA A 105 7.92 -9.26 -18.89
CA ALA A 105 8.85 -10.02 -19.72
C ALA A 105 8.71 -11.54 -19.53
N GLN A 106 8.16 -11.97 -18.39
CA GLN A 106 7.77 -13.37 -18.12
C GLN A 106 6.40 -13.75 -18.69
N GLY A 107 5.69 -12.81 -19.35
CA GLY A 107 4.41 -13.03 -20.01
C GLY A 107 3.17 -12.88 -19.12
N LEU A 108 3.31 -12.25 -17.95
CA LEU A 108 2.17 -11.99 -17.07
C LEU A 108 1.40 -10.73 -17.51
N PRO A 109 0.07 -10.68 -17.35
CA PRO A 109 -0.79 -9.59 -17.83
C PRO A 109 -0.82 -8.41 -16.82
N VAL A 110 0.36 -7.89 -16.47
CA VAL A 110 0.56 -6.86 -15.43
C VAL A 110 -0.23 -5.59 -15.75
N LYS A 111 -0.10 -5.06 -16.98
CA LYS A 111 -0.73 -3.80 -17.38
C LYS A 111 -2.24 -3.80 -17.18
N ILE A 112 -2.90 -4.89 -17.58
CA ILE A 112 -4.37 -5.02 -17.43
C ILE A 112 -4.77 -4.97 -15.95
N TYR A 113 -3.97 -5.59 -15.07
CA TYR A 113 -4.24 -5.55 -13.64
C TYR A 113 -3.92 -4.19 -13.01
N GLN A 114 -2.87 -3.50 -13.45
CA GLN A 114 -2.57 -2.12 -13.05
C GLN A 114 -3.72 -1.18 -13.41
N GLU A 115 -4.22 -1.26 -14.64
CA GLU A 115 -5.37 -0.47 -15.11
C GLU A 115 -6.61 -0.75 -14.27
N TYR A 116 -6.89 -2.03 -14.01
CA TYR A 116 -8.01 -2.41 -13.15
C TYR A 116 -7.90 -1.81 -11.73
N CYS A 117 -6.73 -1.91 -11.08
CA CYS A 117 -6.50 -1.31 -9.76
C CYS A 117 -6.66 0.22 -9.81
N SER A 118 -6.08 0.88 -10.82
CA SER A 118 -6.16 2.32 -11.01
C SER A 118 -7.61 2.81 -11.20
N ASP A 119 -8.40 2.08 -11.99
CA ASP A 119 -9.82 2.38 -12.22
C ASP A 119 -10.64 2.31 -10.93
N ILE A 120 -10.35 1.34 -10.06
CA ILE A 120 -11.03 1.22 -8.77
C ILE A 120 -10.74 2.43 -7.88
N PHE A 121 -9.47 2.83 -7.74
CA PHE A 121 -9.11 4.02 -6.97
C PHE A 121 -9.72 5.31 -7.54
N SER A 122 -9.66 5.48 -8.87
CA SER A 122 -10.25 6.66 -9.53
C SER A 122 -11.75 6.73 -9.31
N TYR A 123 -12.42 5.59 -9.29
CA TYR A 123 -13.86 5.54 -9.04
C TYR A 123 -14.22 5.89 -7.59
N ILE A 124 -13.41 5.48 -6.60
CA ILE A 124 -13.61 5.92 -5.21
C ILE A 124 -13.51 7.44 -5.13
N GLU A 125 -12.52 8.04 -5.80
CA GLU A 125 -12.32 9.50 -5.85
C GLU A 125 -13.53 10.20 -6.49
N GLU A 126 -14.01 9.70 -7.62
CA GLU A 126 -15.15 10.24 -8.36
C GLU A 126 -16.43 10.27 -7.50
N ILE A 127 -16.75 9.19 -6.80
CA ILE A 127 -18.00 9.08 -6.07
C ILE A 127 -17.98 9.66 -4.66
N SER A 128 -16.80 9.75 -4.03
CA SER A 128 -16.66 10.06 -2.61
C SER A 128 -15.70 11.22 -2.31
N GLY A 129 -14.95 11.69 -3.31
CA GLY A 129 -14.04 12.83 -3.21
C GLY A 129 -12.72 12.54 -2.48
N HIS A 130 -11.86 13.55 -2.43
CA HIS A 130 -10.48 13.44 -1.91
C HIS A 130 -10.40 13.03 -0.43
N SER A 131 -11.31 13.52 0.43
CA SER A 131 -11.31 13.16 1.85
C SER A 131 -11.55 11.65 2.07
N MET A 132 -12.39 11.02 1.25
CA MET A 132 -12.58 9.56 1.34
C MET A 132 -11.36 8.81 0.81
N VAL A 133 -10.78 9.24 -0.31
CA VAL A 133 -9.54 8.64 -0.83
C VAL A 133 -8.42 8.75 0.19
N SER A 134 -8.29 9.88 0.87
CA SER A 134 -7.30 10.07 1.92
C SER A 134 -7.53 9.15 3.12
N ALA A 135 -8.79 8.86 3.46
CA ALA A 135 -9.11 7.92 4.54
C ALA A 135 -8.85 6.46 4.13
N VAL A 136 -9.05 6.11 2.86
CA VAL A 136 -8.67 4.79 2.31
C VAL A 136 -7.15 4.63 2.30
N ALA A 137 -6.42 5.67 1.88
CA ALA A 137 -4.96 5.70 1.91
C ALA A 137 -4.43 5.53 3.33
N LEU A 138 -4.98 6.29 4.30
CA LEU A 138 -4.62 6.18 5.72
C LEU A 138 -4.82 4.76 6.26
N ALA A 139 -5.93 4.11 5.92
CA ALA A 139 -6.17 2.73 6.32
C ALA A 139 -5.19 1.75 5.65
N GLY A 140 -4.80 2.03 4.40
CA GLY A 140 -3.78 1.29 3.67
C GLY A 140 -2.43 1.37 4.34
N GLU A 141 -1.93 2.58 4.60
CA GLU A 141 -0.68 2.85 5.30
C GLU A 141 -0.61 2.14 6.66
N GLN A 142 -1.69 2.24 7.43
CA GLN A 142 -1.75 1.59 8.72
C GLN A 142 -1.60 0.07 8.61
N MET A 143 -2.22 -0.53 7.60
CA MET A 143 -2.13 -1.96 7.37
C MET A 143 -0.75 -2.37 6.84
N ILE A 144 -0.15 -1.58 5.94
CA ILE A 144 1.15 -1.88 5.35
C ILE A 144 2.26 -1.70 6.38
N GLY A 145 2.20 -0.68 7.23
CA GLY A 145 3.13 -0.49 8.35
C GLY A 145 3.09 -1.65 9.35
N GLU A 146 1.89 -2.18 9.70
CA GLU A 146 1.76 -3.39 10.50
C GLU A 146 2.34 -4.62 9.80
N PHE A 147 2.06 -4.76 8.53
CA PHE A 147 2.60 -5.85 7.71
C PHE A 147 4.13 -5.78 7.64
N GLY A 148 4.68 -4.59 7.46
CA GLY A 148 6.12 -4.31 7.48
C GLY A 148 6.77 -4.71 8.81
N HIS A 149 6.16 -4.32 9.93
CA HIS A 149 6.62 -4.71 11.26
C HIS A 149 6.65 -6.24 11.43
N THR A 150 5.56 -6.91 11.04
CA THR A 150 5.45 -8.37 11.12
C THR A 150 6.48 -9.07 10.24
N LEU A 151 6.77 -8.54 9.04
CA LEU A 151 7.82 -9.08 8.16
C LEU A 151 9.21 -8.93 8.75
N LEU A 152 9.52 -7.80 9.35
CA LEU A 152 10.81 -7.54 9.97
C LEU A 152 11.03 -8.38 11.23
N ASP A 153 9.96 -8.69 11.97
CA ASP A 153 9.99 -9.59 13.12
C ASP A 153 10.11 -11.08 12.73
N ASN A 154 9.70 -11.41 11.50
CA ASN A 154 9.69 -12.79 11.00
C ASN A 154 10.39 -12.90 9.63
N PRO A 155 11.68 -12.53 9.51
CA PRO A 155 12.40 -12.46 8.23
C PRO A 155 12.53 -13.82 7.54
N GLU A 156 12.36 -14.91 8.29
CA GLU A 156 12.34 -16.28 7.77
C GLU A 156 11.20 -16.56 6.77
N VAL A 157 10.18 -15.70 6.72
CA VAL A 157 9.13 -15.76 5.69
C VAL A 157 9.73 -15.73 4.28
N PHE A 158 10.87 -15.06 4.12
CA PHE A 158 11.58 -14.97 2.84
C PHE A 158 12.71 -15.99 2.68
N ASP A 159 12.82 -17.00 3.52
CA ASP A 159 13.77 -18.07 3.32
C ASP A 159 13.44 -18.81 2.03
N ASN A 160 14.47 -19.18 1.27
CA ASN A 160 14.36 -19.79 -0.07
C ASN A 160 13.65 -18.92 -1.11
N THR A 161 13.62 -17.60 -0.92
CA THR A 161 13.11 -16.63 -1.88
C THR A 161 14.25 -16.06 -2.73
N SER A 162 13.97 -15.67 -3.97
CA SER A 162 14.94 -15.00 -4.83
C SER A 162 15.51 -13.75 -4.14
N GLU A 163 16.84 -13.69 -4.03
CA GLU A 163 17.57 -12.67 -3.26
C GLU A 163 17.22 -11.21 -3.63
N PRO A 164 17.07 -10.83 -4.94
CA PRO A 164 16.66 -9.48 -5.27
C PRO A 164 15.29 -9.11 -4.72
N LEU A 165 14.36 -10.07 -4.68
CA LEU A 165 13.01 -9.84 -4.19
C LEU A 165 12.93 -9.89 -2.67
N ARG A 166 13.74 -10.73 -2.02
CA ARG A 166 13.90 -10.68 -0.57
C ARG A 166 14.40 -9.29 -0.13
N LYS A 167 15.41 -8.74 -0.82
CA LYS A 167 15.93 -7.39 -0.55
C LYS A 167 14.87 -6.32 -0.76
N LEU A 168 14.11 -6.39 -1.85
CA LEU A 168 13.00 -5.47 -2.12
C LEU A 168 12.03 -5.45 -0.94
N TRP A 169 11.47 -6.60 -0.58
CA TRP A 169 10.40 -6.67 0.41
C TRP A 169 10.87 -6.33 1.83
N MET A 170 12.10 -6.71 2.20
CA MET A 170 12.66 -6.36 3.51
C MET A 170 13.00 -4.86 3.62
N TRP A 171 13.56 -4.26 2.56
CA TRP A 171 13.79 -2.82 2.50
C TRP A 171 12.48 -2.04 2.54
N HIS A 172 11.51 -2.43 1.73
CA HIS A 172 10.19 -1.82 1.72
C HIS A 172 9.54 -1.90 3.10
N ALA A 173 9.48 -3.08 3.71
CA ALA A 173 8.98 -3.26 5.07
C ALA A 173 9.66 -2.34 6.11
N PHE A 174 10.97 -2.09 5.96
CA PHE A 174 11.70 -1.17 6.82
C PHE A 174 11.22 0.27 6.65
N GLU A 175 11.04 0.75 5.42
CA GLU A 175 10.58 2.12 5.16
C GLU A 175 9.10 2.30 5.55
N GLU A 176 8.26 1.28 5.40
CA GLU A 176 6.88 1.28 5.89
C GLU A 176 6.79 1.46 7.41
N VAL A 177 7.70 0.85 8.16
CA VAL A 177 7.79 1.04 9.62
C VAL A 177 8.39 2.42 9.95
N GLU A 178 9.32 2.93 9.13
CA GLU A 178 9.95 4.24 9.36
C GLU A 178 8.93 5.38 9.22
N HIS A 179 7.99 5.31 8.26
CA HIS A 179 7.01 6.35 8.00
C HIS A 179 5.57 6.06 8.49
N GLN A 180 5.36 4.98 9.24
CA GLN A 180 4.02 4.49 9.62
C GLN A 180 3.07 5.53 10.25
N ALA A 181 3.58 6.61 10.83
CA ALA A 181 2.79 7.68 11.45
C ALA A 181 2.61 8.91 10.56
N ALA A 182 3.45 9.10 9.54
CA ALA A 182 3.52 10.36 8.77
C ALA A 182 2.17 10.73 8.13
N LEU A 183 1.56 9.78 7.42
CA LEU A 183 0.25 10.04 6.80
C LEU A 183 -0.85 10.23 7.84
N HIS A 184 -0.79 9.51 8.97
CA HIS A 184 -1.74 9.66 10.07
C HIS A 184 -1.69 11.06 10.68
N ASP A 185 -0.51 11.58 10.95
CA ASP A 185 -0.31 12.89 11.56
C ASP A 185 -0.74 14.01 10.61
N ALA A 186 -0.34 13.93 9.34
CA ALA A 186 -0.79 14.85 8.30
C ALA A 186 -2.32 14.82 8.12
N TRP A 187 -2.90 13.63 8.09
CA TRP A 187 -4.35 13.45 7.95
C TRP A 187 -5.10 14.02 9.16
N THR A 188 -4.61 13.73 10.37
CA THR A 188 -5.22 14.20 11.61
C THR A 188 -5.11 15.73 11.76
N TYR A 189 -4.02 16.33 11.30
CA TYR A 189 -3.87 17.78 11.24
C TYR A 189 -4.94 18.43 10.35
N VAL A 190 -5.19 17.87 9.16
CA VAL A 190 -6.11 18.43 8.16
C VAL A 190 -7.58 18.15 8.52
N HIS A 191 -7.90 16.93 8.96
CA HIS A 191 -9.29 16.51 9.20
C HIS A 191 -9.73 16.62 10.67
N GLY A 192 -8.77 16.77 11.59
CA GLY A 192 -9.03 16.81 13.04
C GLY A 192 -9.42 15.45 13.63
N GLN A 193 -9.90 15.49 14.89
CA GLN A 193 -10.26 14.31 15.67
C GLN A 193 -11.75 14.26 16.03
N SER A 194 -12.59 14.92 15.25
CA SER A 194 -14.04 14.94 15.47
C SER A 194 -14.66 13.53 15.27
N LYS A 195 -15.91 13.37 15.70
CA LYS A 195 -16.68 12.14 15.44
C LYS A 195 -16.78 11.85 13.94
N ASP A 196 -16.94 12.89 13.12
CA ASP A 196 -17.08 12.76 11.68
C ASP A 196 -15.75 12.35 11.04
N ALA A 197 -14.62 12.90 11.48
CA ALA A 197 -13.28 12.47 11.06
C ALA A 197 -13.04 10.98 11.39
N ARG A 198 -13.41 10.55 12.61
CA ARG A 198 -13.35 9.13 12.98
C ARG A 198 -14.21 8.24 12.09
N ASN A 199 -15.46 8.66 11.84
CA ASN A 199 -16.37 7.92 10.97
C ASN A 199 -15.79 7.79 9.55
N LEU A 200 -15.16 8.85 9.04
CA LEU A 200 -14.50 8.85 7.74
C LEU A 200 -13.36 7.80 7.70
N ARG A 201 -12.53 7.72 8.74
CA ARG A 201 -11.48 6.67 8.86
C ARG A 201 -12.08 5.26 8.83
N VAL A 202 -13.18 5.04 9.58
CA VAL A 202 -13.87 3.74 9.62
C VAL A 202 -14.39 3.35 8.24
N VAL A 203 -15.03 4.26 7.53
CA VAL A 203 -15.53 4.00 6.17
C VAL A 203 -14.36 3.78 5.21
N GLY A 204 -13.28 4.55 5.30
CA GLY A 204 -12.06 4.31 4.52
C GLY A 204 -11.50 2.90 4.73
N ALA A 205 -11.45 2.43 5.97
CA ALA A 205 -11.05 1.05 6.28
C ALA A 205 -11.99 -0.01 5.66
N VAL A 206 -13.30 0.24 5.65
CA VAL A 206 -14.27 -0.66 4.99
C VAL A 206 -14.04 -0.73 3.48
N TYR A 207 -13.78 0.41 2.82
CA TYR A 207 -13.40 0.43 1.40
C TYR A 207 -12.10 -0.36 1.15
N LEU A 208 -11.08 -0.17 2.00
CA LEU A 208 -9.83 -0.92 1.89
C LEU A 208 -10.05 -2.42 2.02
N ILE A 209 -10.81 -2.87 3.03
CA ILE A 209 -11.13 -4.30 3.22
C ILE A 209 -11.83 -4.86 1.99
N ALA A 210 -12.83 -4.12 1.45
CA ALA A 210 -13.52 -4.54 0.23
C ALA A 210 -12.56 -4.67 -0.95
N MET A 211 -11.61 -3.75 -1.10
CA MET A 211 -10.54 -3.85 -2.12
C MET A 211 -9.67 -5.08 -1.92
N LEU A 212 -9.21 -5.34 -0.71
CA LEU A 212 -8.35 -6.49 -0.41
C LEU A 212 -9.06 -7.82 -0.64
N VAL A 213 -10.35 -7.92 -0.26
CA VAL A 213 -11.13 -9.16 -0.41
C VAL A 213 -11.56 -9.41 -1.85
N ILE A 214 -11.66 -8.38 -2.69
CA ILE A 214 -12.11 -8.49 -4.08
C ILE A 214 -10.94 -8.35 -5.06
N VAL A 215 -10.20 -7.25 -4.96
CA VAL A 215 -9.21 -6.86 -5.98
C VAL A 215 -7.97 -7.76 -5.92
N TRP A 216 -7.47 -8.05 -4.72
CA TRP A 216 -6.28 -8.90 -4.57
C TRP A 216 -6.51 -10.36 -5.01
N PRO A 217 -7.59 -11.08 -4.62
CA PRO A 217 -7.89 -12.41 -5.17
C PRO A 217 -8.07 -12.43 -6.70
N ILE A 218 -8.60 -11.38 -7.29
CA ILE A 218 -8.69 -11.21 -8.73
C ILE A 218 -7.29 -11.09 -9.34
N GLY A 219 -6.40 -10.34 -8.71
CA GLY A 219 -4.99 -10.26 -9.08
C GLY A 219 -4.30 -11.62 -9.01
N ILE A 220 -4.48 -12.36 -7.92
CA ILE A 220 -3.97 -13.73 -7.75
C ILE A 220 -4.47 -14.62 -8.89
N TRP A 221 -5.76 -14.56 -9.18
CA TRP A 221 -6.33 -15.29 -10.31
C TRP A 221 -5.71 -14.92 -11.65
N THR A 222 -5.46 -13.64 -11.87
CA THR A 222 -4.92 -13.09 -13.11
C THR A 222 -3.45 -13.41 -13.31
N MET A 223 -2.66 -13.35 -12.24
CA MET A 223 -1.22 -13.62 -12.27
C MET A 223 -0.88 -15.12 -12.27
N HIS A 224 -1.89 -16.00 -12.21
CA HIS A 224 -1.65 -17.44 -12.20
C HIS A 224 -0.99 -17.90 -13.51
N PRO A 225 0.19 -18.55 -13.50
CA PRO A 225 0.88 -19.03 -14.69
C PRO A 225 0.06 -20.11 -15.41
N LYS A 226 0.10 -20.11 -16.76
CA LYS A 226 -0.59 -21.13 -17.56
C LYS A 226 -0.04 -22.54 -17.30
N GLU A 227 1.27 -22.63 -17.09
CA GLU A 227 2.04 -23.87 -16.92
C GLU A 227 1.98 -24.41 -15.46
N SER A 228 1.17 -23.80 -14.61
CA SER A 228 1.08 -24.21 -13.20
C SER A 228 0.58 -25.65 -13.07
N LYS A 229 1.28 -26.44 -12.23
CA LYS A 229 0.88 -27.79 -11.87
C LYS A 229 -0.44 -27.85 -11.10
N HIS A 230 -0.81 -26.75 -10.44
CA HIS A 230 -2.03 -26.67 -9.62
C HIS A 230 -3.08 -25.80 -10.28
N LYS A 231 -4.29 -26.32 -10.42
CA LYS A 231 -5.45 -25.55 -10.87
C LYS A 231 -5.76 -24.45 -9.84
N ARG A 232 -6.20 -23.27 -10.30
CA ARG A 232 -6.52 -22.08 -9.49
C ARG A 232 -7.54 -22.35 -8.36
N LEU A 233 -8.42 -23.32 -8.52
CA LEU A 233 -9.42 -23.71 -7.52
C LEU A 233 -8.96 -24.84 -6.61
N ALA A 234 -7.77 -25.41 -6.83
CA ALA A 234 -7.26 -26.49 -6.02
C ALA A 234 -6.85 -25.99 -4.62
N LEU A 235 -7.24 -26.72 -3.57
CA LEU A 235 -6.84 -26.40 -2.20
C LEU A 235 -5.31 -26.32 -2.05
N LYS A 236 -4.58 -27.18 -2.77
CA LYS A 236 -3.10 -27.19 -2.81
C LYS A 236 -2.49 -25.88 -3.30
N PHE A 237 -3.22 -25.07 -4.10
CA PHE A 237 -2.79 -23.74 -4.53
C PHE A 237 -2.95 -22.70 -3.41
N TRP A 238 -4.07 -22.73 -2.67
CA TRP A 238 -4.40 -21.72 -1.67
C TRP A 238 -3.83 -22.01 -0.28
N LYS A 239 -3.65 -23.30 0.08
CA LYS A 239 -3.24 -23.71 1.41
C LYS A 239 -1.93 -23.05 1.88
N PRO A 240 -0.83 -23.03 1.09
CA PRO A 240 0.41 -22.37 1.51
C PRO A 240 0.23 -20.87 1.78
N LEU A 241 -0.52 -20.19 0.92
CA LEU A 241 -0.84 -18.77 1.09
C LEU A 241 -1.66 -18.53 2.36
N ILE A 242 -2.71 -19.33 2.60
CA ILE A 242 -3.54 -19.21 3.80
C ILE A 242 -2.70 -19.43 5.05
N GLN A 243 -1.78 -20.40 5.02
CA GLN A 243 -0.87 -20.66 6.13
C GLN A 243 0.11 -19.50 6.36
N GLN A 244 0.63 -18.88 5.29
CA GLN A 244 1.50 -17.72 5.38
C GLN A 244 0.77 -16.49 5.94
N LEU A 245 -0.51 -16.30 5.59
CA LEU A 245 -1.29 -15.16 6.06
C LEU A 245 -1.84 -15.36 7.48
N PHE A 246 -2.38 -16.53 7.79
CA PHE A 246 -3.17 -16.78 9.00
C PHE A 246 -2.66 -17.92 9.88
N GLY A 247 -1.53 -18.54 9.55
CA GLY A 247 -0.89 -19.58 10.36
C GLY A 247 -0.41 -19.07 11.73
N SER A 248 0.30 -19.90 12.50
CA SER A 248 0.79 -19.56 13.84
C SER A 248 1.71 -18.34 13.87
N LYS A 249 2.48 -18.11 12.79
CA LYS A 249 3.31 -16.94 12.53
C LYS A 249 2.78 -16.13 11.32
N GLY A 250 1.45 -16.16 11.11
CA GLY A 250 0.84 -15.56 9.92
C GLY A 250 0.93 -14.04 9.91
N LEU A 251 1.22 -13.50 8.72
CA LEU A 251 1.43 -12.07 8.50
C LEU A 251 0.22 -11.19 8.84
N MET A 252 -1.00 -11.75 8.78
CA MET A 252 -2.26 -11.04 9.07
C MET A 252 -2.85 -11.41 10.44
N ARG A 253 -2.09 -12.06 11.30
CA ARG A 253 -2.63 -12.58 12.57
C ARG A 253 -3.06 -11.48 13.55
N GLY A 254 -2.41 -10.33 13.53
CA GLY A 254 -2.72 -9.16 14.36
C GLY A 254 -3.78 -8.23 13.77
N SER A 255 -4.03 -8.32 12.46
CA SER A 255 -4.77 -7.30 11.70
C SER A 255 -6.21 -7.07 12.18
N GLY A 256 -6.87 -8.08 12.74
CA GLY A 256 -8.21 -7.90 13.30
C GLY A 256 -8.23 -6.97 14.53
N LYS A 257 -7.25 -7.08 15.42
CA LYS A 257 -7.08 -6.19 16.58
C LYS A 257 -6.73 -4.78 16.12
N ASN A 258 -5.92 -4.68 15.11
CA ASN A 258 -5.40 -3.40 14.60
C ASN A 258 -6.46 -2.64 13.80
N LEU A 259 -7.30 -3.34 13.03
CA LEU A 259 -8.51 -2.75 12.44
C LEU A 259 -9.46 -2.19 13.52
N TRP A 260 -9.59 -2.88 14.66
CA TRP A 260 -10.34 -2.38 15.80
C TRP A 260 -9.74 -1.09 16.38
N ASN A 261 -8.42 -0.98 16.43
CA ASN A 261 -7.73 0.22 16.89
C ASN A 261 -8.02 1.44 16.00
N LEU A 262 -8.17 1.28 14.67
CA LEU A 262 -8.56 2.36 13.76
C LEU A 262 -9.90 3.02 14.13
N ILE A 263 -10.77 2.30 14.85
CA ILE A 263 -12.08 2.80 15.29
C ILE A 263 -11.96 3.67 16.55
N ARG A 264 -10.87 3.55 17.30
CA ARG A 264 -10.68 4.33 18.55
C ARG A 264 -10.56 5.82 18.26
N LYS A 265 -11.11 6.63 19.17
CA LYS A 265 -11.07 8.09 19.05
C LYS A 265 -9.63 8.62 19.07
N ASP A 266 -8.86 8.13 20.02
CA ASP A 266 -7.52 8.62 20.34
C ASP A 266 -6.44 7.67 19.80
N PHE A 267 -6.72 6.97 18.70
CA PHE A 267 -5.78 6.04 18.10
C PHE A 267 -4.61 6.79 17.44
N HIS A 268 -3.41 6.31 17.72
CA HIS A 268 -2.20 6.67 16.99
C HIS A 268 -1.44 5.39 16.55
N PRO A 269 -0.76 5.35 15.39
CA PRO A 269 -0.01 4.17 14.94
C PRO A 269 0.98 3.63 15.96
N PHE A 270 1.65 4.48 16.71
CA PHE A 270 2.59 4.09 17.76
C PHE A 270 1.94 3.45 19.00
N ASP A 271 0.62 3.44 19.11
CA ASP A 271 -0.09 2.68 20.16
C ASP A 271 -0.05 1.17 19.92
N MET A 272 0.30 0.74 18.70
CA MET A 272 0.32 -0.68 18.32
C MET A 272 1.64 -1.34 18.67
N TYR A 273 2.73 -0.67 18.37
CA TYR A 273 4.11 -1.09 18.69
C TYR A 273 5.06 0.09 18.61
N ASP A 274 6.13 0.01 19.40
CA ASP A 274 7.24 0.95 19.31
C ASP A 274 8.14 0.55 18.12
N PRO A 275 8.27 1.40 17.07
CA PRO A 275 9.09 1.07 15.91
C PRO A 275 10.60 1.18 16.17
N ILE A 276 11.04 1.87 17.23
CA ILE A 276 12.45 2.20 17.48
C ILE A 276 13.34 0.95 17.54
N PRO A 277 13.01 -0.09 18.32
CA PRO A 277 13.87 -1.26 18.42
C PRO A 277 14.10 -1.96 17.08
N ILE A 278 13.03 -2.12 16.28
CA ILE A 278 13.10 -2.82 15.00
C ILE A 278 13.81 -1.97 13.93
N LEU A 279 13.57 -0.67 13.90
CA LEU A 279 14.28 0.25 13.02
C LEU A 279 15.80 0.25 13.31
N ASN A 280 16.20 0.31 14.58
CA ASN A 280 17.62 0.27 14.96
C ASN A 280 18.28 -1.06 14.58
N HIS A 281 17.55 -2.18 14.72
CA HIS A 281 18.07 -3.50 14.36
C HIS A 281 18.31 -3.64 12.85
N TRP A 282 17.43 -3.09 12.02
CA TRP A 282 17.45 -3.33 10.57
C TRP A 282 18.14 -2.22 9.77
N ARG A 283 18.26 -1.01 10.30
CA ARG A 283 18.80 0.16 9.57
C ARG A 283 20.10 -0.13 8.83
N SER A 284 21.13 -0.58 9.51
CA SER A 284 22.43 -0.86 8.87
C SER A 284 22.42 -2.04 7.90
N LYS A 285 21.43 -2.92 7.98
CA LYS A 285 21.30 -4.10 7.14
C LYS A 285 20.52 -3.83 5.85
N LEU A 286 19.56 -2.89 5.90
CA LEU A 286 18.58 -2.66 4.84
C LEU A 286 18.74 -1.30 4.15
N THR A 287 19.56 -0.40 4.70
CA THR A 287 19.80 0.93 4.11
C THR A 287 21.28 1.19 3.87
N LYS A 288 21.56 2.10 2.95
CA LYS A 288 22.89 2.57 2.63
C LYS A 288 22.87 4.09 2.44
N PRO A 289 23.89 4.84 2.93
CA PRO A 289 23.95 6.29 2.76
C PRO A 289 23.88 6.73 1.30
N GLU A 290 24.50 6.00 0.39
CA GLU A 290 24.49 6.30 -1.04
C GLU A 290 23.11 6.19 -1.72
N TRP A 291 22.15 5.56 -1.06
CA TRP A 291 20.77 5.48 -1.54
C TRP A 291 19.93 6.69 -1.16
N GLU A 292 20.36 7.49 -0.21
CA GLU A 292 19.63 8.67 0.25
C GLU A 292 19.49 9.68 -0.89
N LYS A 293 18.27 10.04 -1.22
CA LYS A 293 17.91 10.98 -2.29
C LYS A 293 16.76 11.85 -1.84
N SER A 294 16.82 13.10 -2.23
CA SER A 294 15.69 14.01 -2.14
C SER A 294 15.45 14.67 -3.48
N PHE A 295 14.22 14.95 -3.81
CA PHE A 295 13.85 15.72 -5.01
C PHE A 295 12.71 16.68 -4.68
N LYS A 296 12.62 17.78 -5.41
CA LYS A 296 11.45 18.63 -5.34
C LYS A 296 10.31 17.94 -6.09
N LEU A 297 9.22 17.66 -5.39
CA LEU A 297 8.00 17.24 -6.07
C LEU A 297 7.55 18.37 -6.99
N LYS A 298 7.14 18.02 -8.21
CA LYS A 298 6.49 18.99 -9.09
C LYS A 298 5.22 19.49 -8.40
N ASP A 299 4.98 20.80 -8.44
CA ASP A 299 3.70 21.36 -8.03
C ASP A 299 2.59 20.69 -8.87
N TYR A 300 1.93 19.75 -8.26
CA TYR A 300 0.67 19.20 -8.80
C TYR A 300 -0.41 20.20 -8.43
N GLY A 301 -0.58 21.25 -9.15
CA GLY A 301 -1.48 22.37 -9.01
C GLY A 301 -2.27 22.41 -7.71
N LYS A 302 -2.29 23.54 -7.01
CA LYS A 302 -3.09 23.71 -5.78
C LYS A 302 -4.53 23.32 -6.05
N ASN A 303 -4.92 22.16 -5.54
CA ASN A 303 -6.32 21.76 -5.57
C ASN A 303 -7.07 22.52 -4.48
N GLU A 304 -7.77 23.56 -4.87
CA GLU A 304 -8.61 24.41 -3.99
C GLU A 304 -9.89 23.71 -3.48
N GLY A 305 -9.88 22.39 -3.33
CA GLY A 305 -11.02 21.67 -2.77
C GLY A 305 -11.13 21.89 -1.27
N ASP A 306 -12.23 22.52 -0.81
CA ASP A 306 -12.57 22.60 0.62
C ASP A 306 -12.63 21.21 1.24
N VAL A 307 -12.01 21.04 2.43
CA VAL A 307 -12.18 19.84 3.25
C VAL A 307 -13.58 19.89 3.87
N LYS A 308 -14.57 19.37 3.17
CA LYS A 308 -15.92 19.18 3.73
C LYS A 308 -16.01 17.79 4.32
N ILE A 309 -15.84 17.70 5.63
CA ILE A 309 -16.23 16.49 6.37
C ILE A 309 -17.72 16.62 6.65
N SER A 310 -18.55 15.98 5.83
CA SER A 310 -19.96 15.82 6.13
C SER A 310 -20.17 14.61 7.05
N SER A 311 -21.17 14.68 7.94
CA SER A 311 -21.60 13.51 8.70
C SER A 311 -21.95 12.37 7.75
N ILE A 312 -21.48 11.15 8.06
CA ILE A 312 -21.78 9.96 7.26
C ILE A 312 -23.28 9.67 7.37
N GLY A 313 -23.97 9.69 6.26
CA GLY A 313 -25.40 9.48 6.15
C GLY A 313 -25.78 8.38 5.14
N LEU A 314 -27.08 8.24 4.88
CA LEU A 314 -27.61 7.28 3.89
C LEU A 314 -27.02 7.46 2.49
N SER A 315 -26.59 8.68 2.13
CA SER A 315 -25.90 8.95 0.85
C SER A 315 -24.59 8.19 0.72
N ASP A 316 -23.84 8.02 1.80
CA ASP A 316 -22.55 7.35 1.80
C ASP A 316 -22.70 5.82 1.76
N ILE A 317 -23.75 5.29 2.37
CA ILE A 317 -24.15 3.89 2.20
C ILE A 317 -24.50 3.62 0.74
N ASN A 318 -25.26 4.51 0.09
CA ASN A 318 -25.57 4.40 -1.33
C ASN A 318 -24.31 4.49 -2.21
N LYS A 319 -23.36 5.35 -1.87
CA LYS A 319 -22.07 5.43 -2.56
C LYS A 319 -21.29 4.12 -2.41
N PHE A 320 -21.25 3.52 -1.22
CA PHE A 320 -20.60 2.23 -1.00
C PHE A 320 -21.28 1.09 -1.79
N VAL A 321 -22.61 1.05 -1.85
CA VAL A 321 -23.34 0.08 -2.68
C VAL A 321 -23.01 0.28 -4.17
N ARG A 322 -23.00 1.52 -4.65
CA ARG A 322 -22.57 1.85 -6.02
C ARG A 322 -21.14 1.42 -6.29
N PHE A 323 -20.26 1.62 -5.32
CA PHE A 323 -18.87 1.16 -5.39
C PHE A 323 -18.82 -0.36 -5.60
N GLN A 324 -19.51 -1.16 -4.80
CA GLN A 324 -19.53 -2.62 -4.96
C GLN A 324 -20.03 -3.05 -6.34
N TRP A 325 -21.11 -2.44 -6.85
CA TRP A 325 -21.63 -2.71 -8.19
C TRP A 325 -20.62 -2.34 -9.28
N ALA A 326 -19.97 -1.19 -9.16
CA ALA A 326 -18.98 -0.75 -10.12
C ALA A 326 -17.74 -1.65 -10.11
N VAL A 327 -17.31 -2.11 -8.94
CA VAL A 327 -16.22 -3.11 -8.83
C VAL A 327 -16.61 -4.40 -9.54
N LEU A 328 -17.84 -4.89 -9.34
CA LEU A 328 -18.33 -6.10 -10.02
C LEU A 328 -18.38 -5.94 -11.56
N LEU A 329 -18.85 -4.80 -12.05
CA LEU A 329 -18.91 -4.51 -13.50
C LEU A 329 -17.50 -4.40 -14.11
N ARG A 330 -16.60 -3.66 -13.43
CA ARG A 330 -15.20 -3.54 -13.85
C ARG A 330 -14.50 -4.89 -13.82
N THR A 331 -14.78 -5.72 -12.81
CA THR A 331 -14.27 -7.09 -12.71
C THR A 331 -14.71 -7.96 -13.89
N LYS A 332 -15.99 -7.87 -14.32
CA LYS A 332 -16.44 -8.60 -15.51
C LYS A 332 -15.70 -8.16 -16.77
N LYS A 333 -15.55 -6.85 -16.98
CA LYS A 333 -14.79 -6.28 -18.11
C LYS A 333 -13.34 -6.77 -18.06
N PHE A 334 -12.67 -6.63 -16.93
CA PHE A 334 -11.30 -7.07 -16.69
C PHE A 334 -11.10 -8.57 -17.00
N ILE A 335 -11.96 -9.45 -16.50
CA ILE A 335 -11.88 -10.89 -16.77
C ILE A 335 -12.01 -11.17 -18.28
N SER A 336 -12.86 -10.44 -18.99
CA SER A 336 -13.00 -10.55 -20.44
C SER A 336 -11.71 -10.15 -21.16
N GLU A 337 -11.09 -9.05 -20.77
CA GLU A 337 -9.84 -8.54 -21.34
C GLU A 337 -8.67 -9.50 -21.09
N VAL A 338 -8.55 -10.05 -19.88
CA VAL A 338 -7.54 -11.08 -19.54
C VAL A 338 -7.72 -12.33 -20.41
N ARG A 339 -8.96 -12.78 -20.63
CA ARG A 339 -9.24 -13.93 -21.49
C ARG A 339 -8.84 -13.65 -22.93
N SER A 340 -9.19 -12.49 -23.47
CA SER A 340 -8.82 -12.06 -24.83
C SER A 340 -7.30 -11.98 -25.02
N SER A 341 -6.62 -11.32 -24.09
CA SER A 341 -5.15 -11.21 -24.12
C SER A 341 -4.47 -12.57 -24.10
N ARG A 342 -4.93 -13.50 -23.27
CA ARG A 342 -4.38 -14.86 -23.19
C ARG A 342 -4.61 -15.66 -24.47
N ASN A 343 -5.74 -15.47 -25.14
CA ASN A 343 -6.04 -16.14 -26.40
C ASN A 343 -5.17 -15.62 -27.54
N ASN A 344 -4.85 -14.32 -27.54
CA ASN A 344 -3.97 -13.72 -28.55
C ASN A 344 -2.52 -14.19 -28.40
N ILE A 345 -2.01 -14.30 -27.15
CA ILE A 345 -0.66 -14.85 -26.88
C ILE A 345 -0.57 -16.35 -27.27
N ALA A 346 -1.68 -17.09 -27.21
CA ALA A 346 -1.68 -18.50 -27.58
C ALA A 346 -1.71 -18.74 -29.11
N LYS A 347 -2.02 -17.69 -29.90
CA LYS A 347 -2.07 -17.73 -31.37
C LYS A 347 -0.81 -17.17 -32.03
N ALA A 348 0.03 -16.42 -31.29
CA ALA A 348 1.32 -15.90 -31.67
C ALA A 348 2.44 -16.86 -31.25
#